data_01d39b7d41d676812e1fe6d293b1d345
#
_entry.id   01d39b7d41d676812e1fe6d293b1d345
#
_cell.length_a   1.000
_cell.length_b   1.000
_cell.length_c   1.000
_cell.angle_alpha   90.00
_cell.angle_beta   90.00
_cell.angle_gamma   90.00
#
_symmetry.space_group_name_H-M   'P 1'
#
loop_
_entity.id
_entity.type
_entity.pdbx_description
1 polymer ?
#
loop_
_entity_poly.entity_id
_entity_poly.type
_entity_poly.pdbx_seq_one_letter_code
_entity_poly.pdbx_strand_id
1 'polypeptide(L)'
;LMIENGYYVTNTLDEYYLETRTSYKKIHYDHGILIYGYNGKTKQIFSAGYDSSEHFNCSPISYHTYEEAFNSTTRNSRISCFKRNNKQCNIDRELIKQLTYEFVNSINSSLNYRALQSPMNDCSWGIDAFRKLNDSRDIRYVYMFYEYILLMKKRAIALNCDSIATDLNLLVKEANVLLNLAIKEDIRNKKTSTYSMRLENILDCLKEILNNFIFLI
;
A
#
# COMPACT_ATOMS: atom_id res chain seq x y z
N LEU A 1 -6.07 -19.74 -21.11
CA LEU A 1 -4.85 -19.52 -21.93
C LEU A 1 -3.76 -18.75 -21.17
N MET A 2 -4.01 -17.56 -20.60
CA MET A 2 -2.96 -16.79 -19.91
C MET A 2 -2.56 -17.44 -18.58
N ILE A 3 -3.54 -17.80 -17.76
CA ILE A 3 -3.29 -18.46 -16.46
C ILE A 3 -2.60 -19.81 -16.64
N GLU A 4 -2.97 -20.60 -17.63
CA GLU A 4 -2.30 -21.87 -18.00
C GLU A 4 -0.81 -21.69 -18.32
N ASN A 5 -0.46 -20.52 -18.87
CA ASN A 5 0.90 -20.15 -19.16
C ASN A 5 1.63 -19.49 -17.98
N GLY A 6 1.06 -19.56 -16.77
CA GLY A 6 1.64 -19.03 -15.54
C GLY A 6 1.55 -17.51 -15.39
N TYR A 7 0.57 -16.90 -16.03
CA TYR A 7 0.28 -15.48 -15.83
C TYR A 7 -0.75 -15.31 -14.71
N TYR A 8 -0.61 -14.24 -13.96
CA TYR A 8 -1.64 -13.65 -13.14
C TYR A 8 -2.41 -12.63 -13.97
N VAL A 9 -3.69 -12.48 -13.70
CA VAL A 9 -4.56 -11.54 -14.42
C VAL A 9 -5.18 -10.57 -13.42
N THR A 10 -5.10 -9.28 -13.70
CA THR A 10 -5.87 -8.27 -12.97
C THR A 10 -6.89 -7.65 -13.92
N ASN A 11 -8.09 -7.47 -13.43
CA ASN A 11 -9.14 -6.74 -14.12
C ASN A 11 -10.06 -6.06 -13.09
N THR A 12 -10.95 -5.22 -13.59
CA THR A 12 -12.00 -4.60 -12.78
C THR A 12 -13.25 -5.45 -12.86
N LEU A 13 -13.86 -5.75 -11.72
CA LEU A 13 -15.15 -6.41 -11.60
C LEU A 13 -16.08 -5.56 -10.73
N ASP A 14 -17.38 -5.66 -10.99
CA ASP A 14 -18.39 -5.06 -10.13
C ASP A 14 -18.65 -5.97 -8.93
N GLU A 15 -18.26 -5.51 -7.74
CA GLU A 15 -18.40 -6.27 -6.49
C GLU A 15 -19.86 -6.55 -6.10
N TYR A 16 -20.83 -5.88 -6.69
CA TYR A 16 -22.25 -6.17 -6.47
C TYR A 16 -22.60 -7.65 -6.70
N TYR A 17 -21.91 -8.32 -7.63
CA TYR A 17 -22.14 -9.73 -7.97
C TYR A 17 -21.29 -10.71 -7.15
N LEU A 18 -20.31 -10.23 -6.39
CA LEU A 18 -19.33 -11.07 -5.71
C LEU A 18 -19.72 -11.34 -4.25
N GLU A 19 -20.21 -12.53 -3.92
CA GLU A 19 -20.75 -12.92 -2.61
C GLU A 19 -19.79 -12.65 -1.44
N THR A 20 -18.49 -12.78 -1.68
CA THR A 20 -17.47 -12.61 -0.63
C THR A 20 -17.12 -11.15 -0.37
N ARG A 21 -17.69 -10.19 -1.09
CA ARG A 21 -17.36 -8.77 -0.99
C ARG A 21 -18.36 -7.98 -0.14
N THR A 22 -17.89 -6.89 0.46
CA THR A 22 -18.72 -6.01 1.30
C THR A 22 -19.88 -5.38 0.50
N SER A 23 -19.66 -5.11 -0.78
CA SER A 23 -20.62 -4.48 -1.70
C SER A 23 -21.68 -5.44 -2.26
N TYR A 24 -21.59 -6.75 -1.96
CA TYR A 24 -22.48 -7.77 -2.50
C TYR A 24 -23.96 -7.44 -2.34
N LYS A 25 -24.70 -7.36 -3.44
CA LYS A 25 -26.13 -7.00 -3.53
C LYS A 25 -26.54 -5.74 -2.75
N LYS A 26 -25.57 -4.85 -2.46
CA LYS A 26 -25.83 -3.59 -1.77
C LYS A 26 -25.58 -2.39 -2.66
N ILE A 27 -24.43 -2.35 -3.30
CA ILE A 27 -23.99 -1.22 -4.12
C ILE A 27 -23.14 -1.71 -5.28
N HIS A 28 -23.33 -1.14 -6.45
CA HIS A 28 -22.44 -1.34 -7.60
C HIS A 28 -21.11 -0.64 -7.33
N TYR A 29 -20.04 -1.42 -7.29
CA TYR A 29 -18.71 -0.91 -6.97
C TYR A 29 -17.64 -1.60 -7.82
N ASP A 30 -17.11 -0.84 -8.78
CA ASP A 30 -16.06 -1.30 -9.70
C ASP A 30 -14.71 -1.36 -8.95
N HIS A 31 -14.18 -2.56 -8.74
CA HIS A 31 -12.94 -2.78 -8.01
C HIS A 31 -11.97 -3.71 -8.75
N GLY A 32 -10.66 -3.43 -8.59
CA GLY A 32 -9.60 -4.25 -9.16
C GLY A 32 -9.45 -5.58 -8.42
N ILE A 33 -9.45 -6.69 -9.17
CA ILE A 33 -9.34 -8.05 -8.61
C ILE A 33 -8.17 -8.77 -9.25
N LEU A 34 -7.41 -9.51 -8.43
CA LEU A 34 -6.36 -10.40 -8.87
C LEU A 34 -6.92 -11.80 -9.09
N ILE A 35 -6.72 -12.34 -10.29
CA ILE A 35 -7.04 -13.72 -10.66
C ILE A 35 -5.74 -14.50 -10.80
N TYR A 36 -5.63 -15.60 -10.08
CA TYR A 36 -4.41 -16.41 -10.06
C TYR A 36 -4.61 -17.85 -10.49
N GLY A 37 -5.84 -18.27 -10.72
CA GLY A 37 -6.14 -19.64 -11.12
C GLY A 37 -7.55 -19.81 -11.67
N TYR A 38 -7.82 -21.00 -12.23
CA TYR A 38 -9.14 -21.42 -12.62
C TYR A 38 -9.27 -22.95 -12.58
N ASN A 39 -10.51 -23.42 -12.51
CA ASN A 39 -10.85 -24.84 -12.64
C ASN A 39 -11.91 -25.00 -13.73
N GLY A 40 -11.50 -25.54 -14.88
CA GLY A 40 -12.40 -25.73 -16.02
C GLY A 40 -13.49 -26.80 -15.79
N LYS A 41 -13.24 -27.79 -14.89
CA LYS A 41 -14.22 -28.85 -14.57
C LYS A 41 -15.35 -28.29 -13.70
N THR A 42 -15.00 -27.52 -12.67
CA THR A 42 -15.99 -26.90 -11.76
C THR A 42 -16.46 -25.53 -12.23
N LYS A 43 -15.94 -25.02 -13.36
CA LYS A 43 -16.23 -23.70 -13.94
C LYS A 43 -16.05 -22.58 -12.89
N GLN A 44 -14.90 -22.57 -12.24
CA GLN A 44 -14.54 -21.60 -11.21
C GLN A 44 -13.25 -20.87 -11.58
N ILE A 45 -13.21 -19.57 -11.21
CA ILE A 45 -12.04 -18.71 -11.24
C ILE A 45 -11.61 -18.49 -9.80
N PHE A 46 -10.31 -18.53 -9.53
CA PHE A 46 -9.75 -18.26 -8.22
C PHE A 46 -9.22 -16.83 -8.15
N SER A 47 -9.80 -16.04 -7.25
CA SER A 47 -9.47 -14.64 -7.05
C SER A 47 -8.87 -14.38 -5.67
N ALA A 48 -8.05 -13.34 -5.57
CA ALA A 48 -7.52 -12.84 -4.31
C ALA A 48 -7.93 -11.37 -4.10
N GLY A 49 -8.30 -11.03 -2.89
CA GLY A 49 -8.70 -9.67 -2.50
C GLY A 49 -9.33 -9.67 -1.10
N TYR A 50 -9.72 -8.49 -0.64
CA TYR A 50 -10.35 -8.33 0.68
C TYR A 50 -11.79 -8.84 0.64
N ASP A 51 -12.17 -9.62 1.64
CA ASP A 51 -13.54 -10.11 1.83
C ASP A 51 -14.42 -9.11 2.62
N SER A 52 -15.67 -9.50 2.90
CA SER A 52 -16.63 -8.68 3.64
C SER A 52 -16.24 -8.45 5.11
N SER A 53 -15.25 -9.19 5.63
CA SER A 53 -14.68 -9.04 6.97
C SER A 53 -13.35 -8.26 6.93
N GLU A 54 -13.02 -7.64 5.81
CA GLU A 54 -11.78 -6.88 5.58
C GLU A 54 -10.49 -7.73 5.69
N HIS A 55 -10.60 -9.04 5.58
CA HIS A 55 -9.45 -9.93 5.51
C HIS A 55 -9.04 -10.18 4.05
N PHE A 56 -7.74 -10.13 3.77
CA PHE A 56 -7.22 -10.54 2.47
C PHE A 56 -7.36 -12.05 2.32
N ASN A 57 -8.19 -12.48 1.38
CA ASN A 57 -8.57 -13.89 1.23
C ASN A 57 -8.55 -14.32 -0.25
N CYS A 58 -8.45 -15.63 -0.43
CA CYS A 58 -8.56 -16.30 -1.71
C CYS A 58 -9.93 -16.96 -1.83
N SER A 59 -10.71 -16.60 -2.84
CA SER A 59 -12.07 -17.10 -3.00
C SER A 59 -12.35 -17.56 -4.43
N PRO A 60 -13.12 -18.66 -4.61
CA PRO A 60 -13.62 -19.04 -5.93
C PRO A 60 -14.77 -18.13 -6.36
N ILE A 61 -14.81 -17.84 -7.66
CA ILE A 61 -15.91 -17.15 -8.32
C ILE A 61 -16.38 -18.07 -9.45
N SER A 62 -17.70 -18.29 -9.61
CA SER A 62 -18.22 -19.06 -10.77
C SER A 62 -17.96 -18.30 -12.06
N TYR A 63 -17.85 -19.01 -13.20
CA TYR A 63 -17.72 -18.36 -14.51
C TYR A 63 -18.89 -17.42 -14.80
N HIS A 64 -20.09 -17.83 -14.43
CA HIS A 64 -21.30 -17.01 -14.60
C HIS A 64 -21.22 -15.72 -13.79
N THR A 65 -20.91 -15.83 -12.49
CA THR A 65 -20.77 -14.66 -11.62
C THR A 65 -19.65 -13.71 -12.09
N TYR A 66 -18.55 -14.28 -12.57
CA TYR A 66 -17.44 -13.50 -13.13
C TYR A 66 -17.90 -12.71 -14.39
N GLU A 67 -18.64 -13.38 -15.29
CA GLU A 67 -19.14 -12.77 -16.50
C GLU A 67 -20.14 -11.64 -16.21
N GLU A 68 -21.07 -11.84 -15.27
CA GLU A 68 -21.98 -10.79 -14.81
C GLU A 68 -21.22 -9.60 -14.23
N ALA A 69 -20.29 -9.86 -13.29
CA ALA A 69 -19.50 -8.84 -12.64
C ALA A 69 -18.60 -8.06 -13.62
N PHE A 70 -18.09 -8.72 -14.65
CA PHE A 70 -17.27 -8.10 -15.68
C PHE A 70 -18.09 -7.23 -16.63
N ASN A 71 -19.23 -7.74 -17.11
CA ASN A 71 -20.06 -7.05 -18.07
C ASN A 71 -20.82 -5.85 -17.49
N SER A 72 -21.01 -5.83 -16.16
CA SER A 72 -21.68 -4.72 -15.48
C SER A 72 -20.76 -3.55 -15.12
N THR A 73 -19.44 -3.70 -15.29
CA THR A 73 -18.50 -2.61 -14.98
C THR A 73 -18.77 -1.38 -15.86
N THR A 74 -18.85 -0.22 -15.24
CA THR A 74 -19.07 1.07 -15.93
C THR A 74 -17.77 1.69 -16.45
N ARG A 75 -16.63 1.24 -15.93
CA ARG A 75 -15.29 1.71 -16.32
C ARG A 75 -14.76 0.84 -17.45
N ASN A 76 -13.99 1.46 -18.35
CA ASN A 76 -13.18 0.72 -19.32
C ASN A 76 -12.27 -0.25 -18.57
N SER A 77 -12.72 -1.49 -18.41
CA SER A 77 -11.99 -2.51 -17.68
C SER A 77 -10.73 -2.90 -18.47
N ARG A 78 -9.59 -2.48 -17.96
CA ARG A 78 -8.30 -2.94 -18.49
C ARG A 78 -7.99 -4.30 -17.89
N ILE A 79 -7.75 -5.28 -18.76
CA ILE A 79 -7.21 -6.56 -18.36
C ILE A 79 -5.68 -6.45 -18.45
N SER A 80 -5.00 -6.63 -17.32
CA SER A 80 -3.55 -6.68 -17.28
C SER A 80 -3.10 -8.09 -16.93
N CYS A 81 -2.13 -8.59 -17.69
CA CYS A 81 -1.54 -9.90 -17.46
C CYS A 81 -0.07 -9.73 -17.09
N PHE A 82 0.37 -10.36 -15.99
CA PHE A 82 1.76 -10.33 -15.57
C PHE A 82 2.22 -11.70 -15.15
N LYS A 83 3.49 -11.95 -15.33
CA LYS A 83 4.13 -13.23 -15.02
C LYS A 83 5.39 -12.96 -14.20
N ARG A 84 5.63 -13.80 -13.18
CA ARG A 84 6.90 -13.77 -12.47
C ARG A 84 8.03 -13.99 -13.49
N ASN A 85 8.96 -13.06 -13.55
CA ASN A 85 10.21 -13.29 -14.26
C ASN A 85 11.23 -13.87 -13.27
N ASN A 86 12.15 -14.68 -13.77
CA ASN A 86 13.22 -15.27 -12.95
C ASN A 86 14.44 -14.33 -12.86
N LYS A 87 14.28 -13.05 -13.23
CA LYS A 87 15.34 -12.07 -13.10
C LYS A 87 15.53 -11.74 -11.62
N GLN A 88 16.74 -11.92 -11.15
CA GLN A 88 17.15 -11.41 -9.84
C GLN A 88 17.22 -9.90 -9.93
N CYS A 89 16.40 -9.22 -9.13
CA CYS A 89 16.47 -7.77 -9.01
C CYS A 89 17.56 -7.44 -7.99
N ASN A 90 18.62 -6.80 -8.44
CA ASN A 90 19.59 -6.22 -7.53
C ASN A 90 18.98 -5.00 -6.84
N ILE A 91 19.43 -4.75 -5.61
CA ILE A 91 19.04 -3.55 -4.89
C ILE A 91 19.68 -2.35 -5.57
N ASP A 92 18.86 -1.45 -6.06
CA ASP A 92 19.28 -0.19 -6.66
C ASP A 92 19.53 0.86 -5.56
N ARG A 93 20.81 1.02 -5.19
CA ARG A 93 21.23 1.96 -4.14
C ARG A 93 20.93 3.40 -4.51
N GLU A 94 21.22 3.78 -5.75
CA GLU A 94 21.01 5.15 -6.24
C GLU A 94 19.52 5.52 -6.21
N LEU A 95 18.65 4.60 -6.65
CA LEU A 95 17.21 4.81 -6.57
C LEU A 95 16.73 4.94 -5.11
N ILE A 96 17.23 4.10 -4.20
CA ILE A 96 16.87 4.19 -2.77
C ILE A 96 17.34 5.52 -2.19
N LYS A 97 18.56 5.94 -2.50
CA LYS A 97 19.12 7.23 -2.08
C LYS A 97 18.28 8.40 -2.57
N GLN A 98 17.97 8.42 -3.86
CA GLN A 98 17.14 9.45 -4.47
C GLN A 98 15.75 9.53 -3.84
N LEU A 99 15.03 8.38 -3.74
CA LEU A 99 13.69 8.35 -3.15
C LEU A 99 13.69 8.75 -1.67
N THR A 100 14.74 8.40 -0.93
CA THR A 100 14.88 8.80 0.48
C THR A 100 15.13 10.30 0.60
N TYR A 101 15.99 10.86 -0.25
CA TYR A 101 16.23 12.30 -0.33
C TYR A 101 14.96 13.08 -0.67
N GLU A 102 14.21 12.63 -1.69
CA GLU A 102 12.94 13.24 -2.09
C GLU A 102 11.91 13.20 -0.96
N PHE A 103 11.84 12.07 -0.24
CA PHE A 103 10.94 11.93 0.91
C PHE A 103 11.30 12.91 2.04
N VAL A 104 12.55 12.99 2.45
CA VAL A 104 13.02 13.86 3.54
C VAL A 104 12.82 15.34 3.21
N ASN A 105 12.98 15.70 1.94
CA ASN A 105 12.86 17.09 1.47
C ASN A 105 11.47 17.43 0.90
N SER A 106 10.50 16.53 1.05
CA SER A 106 9.12 16.72 0.58
C SER A 106 9.01 17.07 -0.91
N ILE A 107 9.91 16.49 -1.72
CA ILE A 107 9.95 16.68 -3.17
C ILE A 107 8.95 15.74 -3.83
N ASN A 108 8.27 16.22 -4.87
CA ASN A 108 7.38 15.41 -5.69
C ASN A 108 8.15 14.44 -6.57
N SER A 109 8.31 13.20 -6.12
CA SER A 109 8.99 12.13 -6.86
C SER A 109 8.22 11.66 -8.10
N SER A 110 6.92 11.94 -8.19
CA SER A 110 6.11 11.52 -9.35
C SER A 110 6.56 12.16 -10.67
N LEU A 111 7.22 13.31 -10.62
CA LEU A 111 7.73 14.00 -11.81
C LEU A 111 8.81 13.19 -12.54
N ASN A 112 9.52 12.31 -11.85
CA ASN A 112 10.65 11.54 -12.36
C ASN A 112 10.24 10.13 -12.85
N TYR A 113 9.01 9.69 -12.55
CA TYR A 113 8.54 8.32 -12.82
C TYR A 113 7.30 8.32 -13.70
N ARG A 114 7.39 7.66 -14.87
CA ARG A 114 6.29 7.56 -15.85
C ARG A 114 4.99 6.98 -15.30
N ALA A 115 5.06 6.15 -14.27
CA ALA A 115 3.88 5.51 -13.68
C ALA A 115 2.96 6.49 -12.93
N LEU A 116 3.46 7.68 -12.57
CA LEU A 116 2.76 8.66 -11.75
C LEU A 116 2.73 10.04 -12.42
N GLN A 117 2.37 10.09 -13.70
CA GLN A 117 2.52 11.27 -14.57
C GLN A 117 1.57 12.45 -14.27
N SER A 118 0.70 12.37 -13.28
CA SER A 118 -0.20 13.47 -12.96
C SER A 118 0.19 14.11 -11.63
N PRO A 119 1.00 15.17 -11.63
CA PRO A 119 1.23 15.95 -10.41
C PRO A 119 -0.09 16.58 -10.00
N MET A 120 -0.66 16.16 -8.89
CA MET A 120 -1.76 16.86 -8.25
C MET A 120 -1.16 18.09 -7.58
N ASN A 121 -1.54 19.28 -8.03
CA ASN A 121 -1.00 20.54 -7.54
C ASN A 121 -1.31 20.79 -6.04
N ASP A 122 -2.34 20.13 -5.50
CA ASP A 122 -2.80 20.31 -4.12
C ASP A 122 -2.35 19.19 -3.16
N CYS A 123 -1.39 18.37 -3.57
CA CYS A 123 -0.86 17.28 -2.74
C CYS A 123 0.39 17.71 -1.97
N SER A 124 0.50 17.22 -0.73
CA SER A 124 1.75 17.25 0.03
C SER A 124 2.54 15.97 -0.24
N TRP A 125 3.86 16.07 -0.16
CA TRP A 125 4.78 15.00 -0.48
C TRP A 125 5.70 14.68 0.70
N GLY A 126 6.28 13.49 0.69
CA GLY A 126 7.29 13.07 1.65
C GLY A 126 6.86 13.26 3.10
N ILE A 127 7.78 13.81 3.89
CA ILE A 127 7.59 13.98 5.34
C ILE A 127 6.46 14.97 5.66
N ASP A 128 6.25 15.99 4.81
CA ASP A 128 5.18 16.98 5.02
C ASP A 128 3.79 16.39 4.77
N ALA A 129 3.67 15.36 3.94
CA ALA A 129 2.43 14.63 3.78
C ALA A 129 2.04 13.91 5.09
N PHE A 130 3.01 13.30 5.77
CA PHE A 130 2.76 12.64 7.05
C PHE A 130 2.54 13.64 8.20
N ARG A 131 3.13 14.84 8.15
CA ARG A 131 2.83 15.89 9.15
C ARG A 131 1.35 16.27 9.17
N LYS A 132 0.65 16.20 8.02
CA LYS A 132 -0.81 16.42 7.94
C LYS A 132 -1.65 15.36 8.69
N LEU A 133 -1.06 14.27 9.15
CA LEU A 133 -1.72 13.31 10.04
C LEU A 133 -2.11 13.93 11.39
N ASN A 134 -1.52 15.05 11.77
CA ASN A 134 -1.98 15.82 12.94
C ASN A 134 -3.44 16.23 12.83
N ASP A 135 -3.91 16.54 11.63
CA ASP A 135 -5.26 17.01 11.36
C ASP A 135 -6.22 15.87 11.04
N SER A 136 -5.84 15.02 10.09
CA SER A 136 -6.72 13.95 9.58
C SER A 136 -6.84 12.78 10.54
N ARG A 137 -5.70 12.32 11.12
CA ARG A 137 -5.60 11.12 11.99
C ARG A 137 -6.28 9.87 11.40
N ASP A 138 -6.41 9.81 10.07
CA ASP A 138 -6.96 8.65 9.38
C ASP A 138 -6.04 7.43 9.63
N ILE A 139 -6.59 6.40 10.26
CA ILE A 139 -5.87 5.19 10.67
C ILE A 139 -5.15 4.55 9.49
N ARG A 140 -5.71 4.59 8.29
CA ARG A 140 -5.09 4.02 7.07
C ARG A 140 -3.77 4.71 6.75
N TYR A 141 -3.71 6.04 6.84
CA TYR A 141 -2.48 6.79 6.59
C TYR A 141 -1.48 6.68 7.73
N VAL A 142 -1.94 6.58 8.98
CA VAL A 142 -1.06 6.29 10.13
C VAL A 142 -0.44 4.91 9.99
N TYR A 143 -1.21 3.92 9.51
CA TYR A 143 -0.70 2.58 9.19
C TYR A 143 0.33 2.63 8.04
N MET A 144 0.06 3.38 6.96
CA MET A 144 1.02 3.59 5.87
C MET A 144 2.33 4.22 6.37
N PHE A 145 2.26 5.14 7.33
CA PHE A 145 3.44 5.73 7.95
C PHE A 145 4.27 4.69 8.72
N TYR A 146 3.61 3.87 9.52
CA TYR A 146 4.27 2.73 10.20
C TYR A 146 4.95 1.79 9.20
N GLU A 147 4.25 1.40 8.13
CA GLU A 147 4.78 0.52 7.07
C GLU A 147 5.97 1.16 6.34
N TYR A 148 5.95 2.48 6.14
CA TYR A 148 7.07 3.20 5.54
C TYR A 148 8.34 3.09 6.40
N ILE A 149 8.24 3.32 7.71
CA ILE A 149 9.40 3.19 8.62
C ILE A 149 9.91 1.74 8.63
N LEU A 150 9.00 0.77 8.63
CA LEU A 150 9.36 -0.65 8.55
C LEU A 150 10.07 -1.00 7.23
N LEU A 151 9.62 -0.44 6.11
CA LEU A 151 10.28 -0.59 4.81
C LEU A 151 11.69 0.00 4.83
N MET A 152 11.88 1.19 5.39
CA MET A 152 13.19 1.83 5.49
C MET A 152 14.16 1.02 6.36
N LYS A 153 13.67 0.44 7.46
CA LYS A 153 14.46 -0.53 8.25
C LYS A 153 14.91 -1.73 7.42
N LYS A 154 14.01 -2.33 6.64
CA LYS A 154 14.36 -3.46 5.77
C LYS A 154 15.39 -3.08 4.70
N ARG A 155 15.28 -1.86 4.13
CA ARG A 155 16.27 -1.31 3.18
C ARG A 155 17.63 -1.12 3.84
N ALA A 156 17.69 -0.58 5.06
CA ALA A 156 18.92 -0.40 5.80
C ALA A 156 19.62 -1.75 6.08
N ILE A 157 18.88 -2.78 6.50
CA ILE A 157 19.40 -4.14 6.67
C ILE A 157 19.98 -4.69 5.35
N ALA A 158 19.21 -4.57 4.26
CA ALA A 158 19.60 -5.08 2.95
C ALA A 158 20.82 -4.37 2.35
N LEU A 159 21.12 -3.16 2.82
CA LEU A 159 22.28 -2.36 2.43
C LEU A 159 23.45 -2.44 3.46
N ASN A 160 23.33 -3.29 4.47
CA ASN A 160 24.31 -3.50 5.56
C ASN A 160 24.56 -2.21 6.38
N CYS A 161 23.55 -1.38 6.59
CA CYS A 161 23.59 -0.18 7.42
C CYS A 161 23.00 -0.50 8.82
N ASP A 162 23.72 -1.32 9.62
CA ASP A 162 23.19 -1.88 10.87
C ASP A 162 22.85 -0.82 11.94
N SER A 163 23.62 0.26 12.04
CA SER A 163 23.31 1.37 12.96
C SER A 163 21.97 2.02 12.60
N ILE A 164 21.76 2.35 11.32
CA ILE A 164 20.49 2.91 10.81
C ILE A 164 19.34 1.94 11.04
N ALA A 165 19.55 0.64 10.78
CA ALA A 165 18.53 -0.38 11.02
C ALA A 165 18.13 -0.47 12.50
N THR A 166 19.08 -0.28 13.40
CA THR A 166 18.84 -0.27 14.85
C THR A 166 18.02 0.96 15.26
N ASP A 167 18.39 2.15 14.79
CA ASP A 167 17.66 3.39 15.08
C ASP A 167 16.23 3.34 14.50
N LEU A 168 16.08 2.87 13.27
CA LEU A 168 14.75 2.68 12.65
C LEU A 168 13.91 1.62 13.39
N ASN A 169 14.54 0.61 14.03
CA ASN A 169 13.81 -0.36 14.84
C ASN A 169 13.19 0.27 16.09
N LEU A 170 13.81 1.29 16.68
CA LEU A 170 13.22 2.06 17.77
C LEU A 170 12.03 2.88 17.27
N LEU A 171 12.17 3.54 16.11
CA LEU A 171 11.06 4.28 15.51
C LEU A 171 9.88 3.40 15.09
N VAL A 172 10.12 2.17 14.63
CA VAL A 172 9.03 1.20 14.35
C VAL A 172 8.19 0.96 15.61
N LYS A 173 8.82 0.83 16.78
CA LYS A 173 8.09 0.66 18.05
C LYS A 173 7.26 1.90 18.41
N GLU A 174 7.85 3.09 18.27
CA GLU A 174 7.14 4.35 18.53
C GLU A 174 5.98 4.57 17.52
N ALA A 175 6.19 4.27 16.24
CA ALA A 175 5.14 4.37 15.24
C ALA A 175 3.98 3.38 15.49
N ASN A 176 4.28 2.18 16.03
CA ASN A 176 3.25 1.24 16.45
C ASN A 176 2.44 1.77 17.66
N VAL A 177 3.11 2.45 18.60
CA VAL A 177 2.41 3.14 19.71
C VAL A 177 1.52 4.26 19.17
N LEU A 178 2.01 5.04 18.19
CA LEU A 178 1.24 6.10 17.53
C LEU A 178 -0.01 5.53 16.83
N LEU A 179 0.12 4.42 16.10
CA LEU A 179 -0.99 3.72 15.47
C LEU A 179 -2.04 3.27 16.49
N ASN A 180 -1.61 2.67 17.61
CA ASN A 180 -2.53 2.26 18.67
C ASN A 180 -3.23 3.45 19.34
N LEU A 181 -2.56 4.61 19.42
CA LEU A 181 -3.18 5.86 19.89
C LEU A 181 -4.25 6.35 18.91
N ALA A 182 -3.94 6.36 17.60
CA ALA A 182 -4.90 6.76 16.57
C ALA A 182 -6.18 5.90 16.63
N ILE A 183 -6.03 4.57 16.74
CA ILE A 183 -7.16 3.63 16.89
C ILE A 183 -7.98 3.96 18.17
N LYS A 184 -7.31 4.19 19.29
CA LYS A 184 -8.00 4.54 20.54
C LYS A 184 -8.75 5.87 20.47
N GLU A 185 -8.17 6.87 19.80
CA GLU A 185 -8.79 8.17 19.62
C GLU A 185 -10.01 8.08 18.70
N ASP A 186 -9.92 7.28 17.63
CA ASP A 186 -11.03 7.03 16.72
C ASP A 186 -12.20 6.37 17.43
N ILE A 187 -11.95 5.26 18.17
CA ILE A 187 -12.97 4.56 18.95
C ILE A 187 -13.63 5.48 19.98
N ARG A 188 -12.87 6.40 20.60
CA ARG A 188 -13.37 7.31 21.64
C ARG A 188 -13.93 8.61 21.09
N ASN A 189 -13.78 8.84 19.79
CA ASN A 189 -14.07 10.10 19.11
C ASN A 189 -13.45 11.32 19.86
N LYS A 190 -12.21 11.17 20.34
CA LYS A 190 -11.53 12.18 21.15
C LYS A 190 -10.06 12.29 20.76
N LYS A 191 -9.69 13.45 20.21
CA LYS A 191 -8.30 13.79 19.87
C LYS A 191 -7.51 14.21 21.14
N THR A 192 -6.23 13.80 21.22
CA THR A 192 -5.34 14.16 22.32
C THR A 192 -4.09 14.87 21.82
N SER A 193 -3.49 15.73 22.65
CA SER A 193 -2.20 16.36 22.35
C SER A 193 -1.05 15.37 22.36
N THR A 194 -1.20 14.25 23.06
CA THR A 194 -0.17 13.18 23.11
C THR A 194 0.11 12.59 21.74
N TYR A 195 -0.92 12.40 20.89
CA TYR A 195 -0.74 11.93 19.52
C TYR A 195 0.12 12.90 18.70
N SER A 196 -0.24 14.18 18.69
CA SER A 196 0.46 15.22 17.92
C SER A 196 1.93 15.34 18.34
N MET A 197 2.19 15.38 19.64
CA MET A 197 3.54 15.46 20.17
C MET A 197 4.40 14.23 19.75
N ARG A 198 3.82 13.03 19.82
CA ARG A 198 4.54 11.81 19.39
C ARG A 198 4.79 11.80 17.89
N LEU A 199 3.81 12.20 17.08
CA LEU A 199 3.97 12.26 15.63
C LEU A 199 5.13 13.19 15.25
N GLU A 200 5.18 14.41 15.79
CA GLU A 200 6.27 15.36 15.48
C GLU A 200 7.63 14.80 15.92
N ASN A 201 7.73 14.23 17.11
CA ASN A 201 8.97 13.61 17.58
C ASN A 201 9.43 12.47 16.64
N ILE A 202 8.50 11.61 16.18
CA ILE A 202 8.86 10.53 15.26
C ILE A 202 9.32 11.11 13.92
N LEU A 203 8.64 12.14 13.39
CA LEU A 203 8.99 12.78 12.11
C LEU A 203 10.37 13.42 12.17
N ASP A 204 10.70 14.12 13.26
CA ASP A 204 12.01 14.77 13.44
C ASP A 204 13.12 13.73 13.56
N CYS A 205 12.96 12.70 14.39
CA CYS A 205 13.91 11.59 14.50
C CYS A 205 14.06 10.84 13.15
N LEU A 206 12.95 10.58 12.46
CA LEU A 206 12.99 9.91 11.15
C LEU A 206 13.78 10.74 10.14
N LYS A 207 13.56 12.05 10.11
CA LYS A 207 14.29 12.96 9.21
C LYS A 207 15.80 12.90 9.46
N GLU A 208 16.22 12.93 10.72
CA GLU A 208 17.63 12.83 11.10
C GLU A 208 18.23 11.49 10.67
N ILE A 209 17.59 10.38 11.01
CA ILE A 209 18.06 9.03 10.67
C ILE A 209 18.14 8.85 9.15
N LEU A 210 17.14 9.33 8.39
CA LEU A 210 17.15 9.19 6.94
C LEU A 210 18.20 10.07 6.25
N ASN A 211 18.54 11.26 6.80
CA ASN A 211 19.66 12.05 6.32
C ASN A 211 20.99 11.31 6.52
N ASN A 212 21.18 10.69 7.68
CA ASN A 212 22.36 9.85 7.94
C ASN A 212 22.41 8.63 7.00
N PHE A 213 21.27 8.02 6.73
CA PHE A 213 21.17 6.91 5.78
C PHE A 213 21.56 7.32 4.36
N ILE A 214 21.06 8.47 3.86
CA ILE A 214 21.42 9.02 2.54
C ILE A 214 22.94 9.24 2.43
N PHE A 215 23.57 9.65 3.51
CA PHE A 215 25.02 9.88 3.54
C PHE A 215 25.81 8.57 3.46
N LEU A 216 25.31 7.49 4.05
CA LEU A 216 25.98 6.19 4.12
C LEU A 216 25.84 5.35 2.85
N ILE A 217 24.81 5.58 2.04
CA ILE A 217 24.54 4.84 0.80
C ILE A 217 24.82 5.71 -0.42
#